data_fe8145b24ca984722a7298c65d6635f7
#
_entry.id   fe8145b24ca984722a7298c65d6635f7
#
_cell.length_a   1.000
_cell.length_b   1.000
_cell.length_c   1.000
_cell.angle_alpha   90.00
_cell.angle_beta   90.00
_cell.angle_gamma   90.00
#
_symmetry.space_group_name_H-M   'P 1'
#
loop_
_entity.id
_entity.type
_entity.pdbx_description
1 polymer ?
#
loop_
_entity_poly.entity_id
_entity_poly.type
_entity_poly.pdbx_seq_one_letter_code
_entity_poly.pdbx_strand_id
1 'polypeptide(L)'
;MEVHGKIDEADVGQLKVGQTTQFTVDAYPDRTFSGQVLQIRKFPEVVQNVVTYTAIISAPNPDLLLLPGMTAQLRIVVSDTGDTLKIPSQALRFRPNGVGLAADRQNANQAASSQASATVWLVGEDGRPKPTAVRLGASDDNSTALLEGRLSEGQQLIVGVANSQKQRGYFGLRLGF
;
A
#
# COMPACT_ATOMS: atom_id res chain seq x y z
N MET A 1 -11.40 -19.44 20.42
CA MET A 1 -12.55 -19.13 19.53
C MET A 1 -12.09 -19.14 18.08
N GLU A 2 -13.03 -19.12 17.15
CA GLU A 2 -12.74 -19.04 15.73
C GLU A 2 -13.44 -17.81 15.14
N VAL A 3 -12.76 -17.14 14.21
CA VAL A 3 -13.34 -16.06 13.39
C VAL A 3 -13.46 -16.58 11.96
N HIS A 4 -14.65 -16.39 11.37
CA HIS A 4 -14.91 -16.78 9.99
C HIS A 4 -14.81 -15.54 9.10
N GLY A 5 -13.73 -15.44 8.33
CA GLY A 5 -13.49 -14.37 7.38
C GLY A 5 -14.05 -14.72 6.01
N LYS A 6 -14.79 -13.81 5.38
CA LYS A 6 -15.21 -13.91 3.98
C LYS A 6 -14.14 -13.26 3.10
N ILE A 7 -13.62 -14.03 2.17
CA ILE A 7 -12.50 -13.64 1.28
C ILE A 7 -12.99 -13.73 -0.15
N ASP A 8 -12.77 -12.70 -0.93
CA ASP A 8 -13.15 -12.68 -2.34
C ASP A 8 -12.30 -13.64 -3.17
N GLU A 9 -12.86 -14.15 -4.26
CA GLU A 9 -12.16 -15.07 -5.18
C GLU A 9 -10.83 -14.48 -5.67
N ALA A 10 -10.76 -13.16 -5.90
CA ALA A 10 -9.56 -12.49 -6.36
C ALA A 10 -8.38 -12.59 -5.38
N ASP A 11 -8.67 -12.68 -4.08
CA ASP A 11 -7.67 -12.63 -3.00
C ASP A 11 -7.34 -14.03 -2.43
N VAL A 12 -8.24 -15.01 -2.62
CA VAL A 12 -8.06 -16.34 -2.03
C VAL A 12 -6.78 -17.04 -2.48
N GLY A 13 -6.29 -16.74 -3.69
CA GLY A 13 -5.06 -17.30 -4.24
C GLY A 13 -3.79 -16.92 -3.47
N GLN A 14 -3.81 -15.81 -2.74
CA GLN A 14 -2.70 -15.34 -1.91
C GLN A 14 -2.77 -15.86 -0.47
N LEU A 15 -3.89 -16.46 -0.09
CA LEU A 15 -4.14 -16.90 1.28
C LEU A 15 -3.52 -18.28 1.52
N LYS A 16 -2.85 -18.43 2.67
CA LYS A 16 -2.22 -19.69 3.10
C LYS A 16 -2.51 -19.97 4.57
N VAL A 17 -2.64 -21.23 4.90
CA VAL A 17 -2.72 -21.69 6.29
C VAL A 17 -1.45 -21.28 7.03
N GLY A 18 -1.59 -20.81 8.27
CA GLY A 18 -0.49 -20.34 9.11
C GLY A 18 -0.18 -18.86 8.99
N GLN A 19 -0.79 -18.12 8.05
CA GLN A 19 -0.60 -16.66 7.96
C GLN A 19 -1.11 -15.96 9.21
N THR A 20 -0.35 -14.98 9.66
CA THR A 20 -0.72 -14.12 10.79
C THR A 20 -1.87 -13.22 10.40
N THR A 21 -2.84 -13.12 11.29
CA THR A 21 -4.02 -12.30 11.12
C THR A 21 -4.16 -11.36 12.31
N GLN A 22 -4.49 -10.12 12.03
CA GLN A 22 -4.93 -9.14 13.02
C GLN A 22 -6.39 -8.80 12.77
N PHE A 23 -7.14 -8.59 13.83
CA PHE A 23 -8.52 -8.17 13.68
C PHE A 23 -8.97 -7.26 14.83
N THR A 24 -9.93 -6.41 14.53
CA THR A 24 -10.66 -5.60 15.51
C THR A 24 -12.11 -6.02 15.48
N VAL A 25 -12.81 -5.87 16.60
CA VAL A 25 -14.26 -6.10 16.68
C VAL A 25 -14.97 -4.79 17.00
N ASP A 26 -16.19 -4.63 16.50
CA ASP A 26 -16.95 -3.38 16.67
C ASP A 26 -17.19 -3.04 18.13
N ALA A 27 -17.25 -4.05 19.00
CA ALA A 27 -17.41 -3.86 20.44
C ALA A 27 -16.16 -3.29 21.14
N TYR A 28 -14.97 -3.46 20.53
CA TYR A 28 -13.68 -3.00 21.07
C TYR A 28 -12.82 -2.43 19.95
N PRO A 29 -13.13 -1.22 19.41
CA PRO A 29 -12.46 -0.66 18.25
C PRO A 29 -11.00 -0.30 18.51
N ASP A 30 -10.66 0.03 19.75
CA ASP A 30 -9.29 0.40 20.14
C ASP A 30 -8.41 -0.82 20.49
N ARG A 31 -8.96 -2.04 20.41
CA ARG A 31 -8.26 -3.29 20.71
C ARG A 31 -8.02 -4.10 19.45
N THR A 32 -6.75 -4.41 19.19
CA THR A 32 -6.36 -5.33 18.13
C THR A 32 -6.12 -6.71 18.72
N PHE A 33 -6.79 -7.69 18.14
CA PHE A 33 -6.61 -9.11 18.47
C PHE A 33 -5.73 -9.74 17.39
N SER A 34 -5.02 -10.80 17.74
CA SER A 34 -4.18 -11.54 16.81
C SER A 34 -4.65 -12.99 16.70
N GLY A 35 -4.46 -13.57 15.53
CA GLY A 35 -4.78 -14.96 15.25
C GLY A 35 -3.96 -15.49 14.09
N GLN A 36 -4.28 -16.69 13.65
CA GLN A 36 -3.67 -17.32 12.49
C GLN A 36 -4.73 -18.02 11.66
N VAL A 37 -4.51 -18.04 10.33
CA VAL A 37 -5.36 -18.79 9.41
C VAL A 37 -5.17 -20.29 9.69
N LEU A 38 -6.21 -20.95 10.17
CA LEU A 38 -6.23 -22.39 10.45
C LEU A 38 -6.61 -23.20 9.22
N GLN A 39 -7.60 -22.72 8.48
CA GLN A 39 -8.16 -23.45 7.36
C GLN A 39 -8.79 -22.49 6.35
N ILE A 40 -8.74 -22.86 5.08
CA ILE A 40 -9.47 -22.19 4.00
C ILE A 40 -10.48 -23.20 3.48
N ARG A 41 -11.77 -22.90 3.59
CA ARG A 41 -12.83 -23.75 3.04
C ARG A 41 -12.90 -23.57 1.53
N LYS A 42 -12.70 -24.65 0.80
CA LYS A 42 -12.69 -24.62 -0.69
C LYS A 42 -14.11 -24.62 -1.30
N PHE A 43 -15.14 -24.60 -0.48
CA PHE A 43 -16.52 -24.49 -0.94
C PHE A 43 -16.90 -23.02 -1.07
N PRO A 44 -17.18 -22.52 -2.30
CA PRO A 44 -17.55 -21.13 -2.49
C PRO A 44 -18.97 -20.84 -2.04
N GLU A 45 -19.21 -19.65 -1.52
CA GLU A 45 -20.50 -19.09 -1.25
C GLU A 45 -20.73 -17.88 -2.14
N VAL A 46 -21.91 -17.74 -2.76
CA VAL A 46 -22.25 -16.57 -3.57
C VAL A 46 -23.07 -15.62 -2.71
N VAL A 47 -22.49 -14.47 -2.37
CA VAL A 47 -23.14 -13.41 -1.60
C VAL A 47 -23.26 -12.18 -2.49
N GLN A 48 -24.48 -11.72 -2.74
CA GLN A 48 -24.74 -10.54 -3.59
C GLN A 48 -24.03 -10.60 -4.97
N ASN A 49 -24.06 -11.76 -5.59
CA ASN A 49 -23.39 -12.03 -6.88
C ASN A 49 -21.84 -12.01 -6.84
N VAL A 50 -21.22 -12.00 -5.65
CA VAL A 50 -19.77 -12.11 -5.47
C VAL A 50 -19.46 -13.50 -4.93
N VAL A 51 -18.50 -14.18 -5.57
CA VAL A 51 -18.00 -15.48 -5.12
C VAL A 51 -17.02 -15.25 -3.97
N THR A 52 -17.32 -15.81 -2.81
CA THR A 52 -16.49 -15.70 -1.61
C THR A 52 -16.12 -17.06 -1.05
N TYR A 53 -14.97 -17.14 -0.42
CA TYR A 53 -14.46 -18.29 0.31
C TYR A 53 -14.40 -17.98 1.80
N THR A 54 -14.53 -19.00 2.66
CA THR A 54 -14.46 -18.80 4.10
C THR A 54 -13.09 -19.24 4.62
N ALA A 55 -12.37 -18.29 5.22
CA ALA A 55 -11.17 -18.56 6.01
C ALA A 55 -11.55 -18.71 7.49
N ILE A 56 -11.06 -19.76 8.14
CA ILE A 56 -11.21 -19.99 9.57
C ILE A 56 -9.90 -19.53 10.23
N ILE A 57 -10.04 -18.59 11.17
CA ILE A 57 -8.93 -17.96 11.87
C ILE A 57 -9.02 -18.30 13.35
N SER A 58 -7.92 -18.74 13.96
CA SER A 58 -7.83 -18.90 15.41
C SER A 58 -7.95 -17.54 16.10
N ALA A 59 -8.69 -17.48 17.18
CA ALA A 59 -8.86 -16.28 17.98
C ALA A 59 -8.68 -16.64 19.47
N PRO A 60 -7.45 -16.54 20.01
CA PRO A 60 -7.21 -16.68 21.45
C PRO A 60 -8.06 -15.65 22.21
N ASN A 61 -8.77 -16.09 23.22
CA ASN A 61 -9.69 -15.25 24.00
C ASN A 61 -9.50 -15.48 25.51
N PRO A 62 -8.29 -15.22 26.05
CA PRO A 62 -8.01 -15.45 27.47
C PRO A 62 -8.85 -14.56 28.39
N ASP A 63 -9.12 -13.33 27.97
CA ASP A 63 -9.89 -12.35 28.75
C ASP A 63 -11.41 -12.51 28.59
N LEU A 64 -11.87 -13.49 27.80
CA LEU A 64 -13.28 -13.77 27.51
C LEU A 64 -14.07 -12.57 26.95
N LEU A 65 -13.38 -11.64 26.30
CA LEU A 65 -13.97 -10.42 25.70
C LEU A 65 -14.69 -10.70 24.39
N LEU A 66 -14.19 -11.65 23.61
CA LEU A 66 -14.81 -12.03 22.34
C LEU A 66 -16.02 -12.92 22.60
N LEU A 67 -17.17 -12.55 22.04
CA LEU A 67 -18.40 -13.30 22.14
C LEU A 67 -18.83 -13.80 20.75
N PRO A 68 -19.54 -14.95 20.71
CA PRO A 68 -20.15 -15.42 19.46
C PRO A 68 -21.11 -14.38 18.88
N GLY A 69 -21.07 -14.18 17.56
CA GLY A 69 -21.94 -13.23 16.86
C GLY A 69 -21.37 -11.82 16.74
N MET A 70 -20.19 -11.53 17.29
CA MET A 70 -19.50 -10.25 17.05
C MET A 70 -19.02 -10.16 15.61
N THR A 71 -19.13 -8.96 15.02
CA THR A 71 -18.53 -8.63 13.72
C THR A 71 -17.08 -8.23 13.91
N ALA A 72 -16.20 -8.75 13.04
CA ALA A 72 -14.78 -8.48 13.08
C ALA A 72 -14.28 -7.98 11.72
N GLN A 73 -13.40 -6.97 11.76
CA GLN A 73 -12.62 -6.53 10.59
C GLN A 73 -11.28 -7.23 10.61
N LEU A 74 -11.01 -8.02 9.56
CA LEU A 74 -9.81 -8.85 9.45
C LEU A 74 -8.76 -8.19 8.58
N ARG A 75 -7.50 -8.28 9.01
CA ARG A 75 -6.32 -7.95 8.22
C ARG A 75 -5.37 -9.15 8.22
N ILE A 76 -5.23 -9.80 7.07
CA ILE A 76 -4.37 -10.97 6.89
C ILE A 76 -3.07 -10.52 6.24
N VAL A 77 -1.93 -10.89 6.82
CA VAL A 77 -0.61 -10.58 6.25
C VAL A 77 -0.31 -11.63 5.17
N VAL A 78 -0.46 -11.25 3.91
CA VAL A 78 -0.24 -12.17 2.77
C VAL A 78 1.21 -12.25 2.35
N SER A 79 1.98 -11.19 2.57
CA SER A 79 3.42 -11.16 2.33
C SER A 79 4.10 -10.25 3.36
N ASP A 80 5.24 -10.70 3.86
CA ASP A 80 6.11 -9.93 4.72
C ASP A 80 7.48 -9.86 4.04
N THR A 81 7.92 -8.67 3.70
CA THR A 81 9.23 -8.41 3.08
C THR A 81 10.31 -8.06 4.12
N GLY A 82 9.99 -8.21 5.41
CA GLY A 82 10.89 -7.85 6.50
C GLY A 82 11.16 -6.33 6.57
N ASP A 83 12.26 -5.97 7.21
CA ASP A 83 12.71 -4.58 7.35
C ASP A 83 13.23 -4.05 6.01
N THR A 84 12.33 -3.53 5.19
CA THR A 84 12.63 -3.00 3.85
C THR A 84 12.13 -1.57 3.75
N LEU A 85 12.91 -0.71 3.09
CA LEU A 85 12.49 0.66 2.82
C LEU A 85 11.20 0.68 2.01
N LYS A 86 10.26 1.52 2.41
CA LYS A 86 8.97 1.70 1.74
C LYS A 86 8.99 2.98 0.91
N ILE A 87 8.59 2.86 -0.35
CA ILE A 87 8.46 3.99 -1.26
C ILE A 87 6.98 4.34 -1.36
N PRO A 88 6.57 5.58 -1.06
CA PRO A 88 5.19 6.02 -1.25
C PRO A 88 4.75 5.85 -2.70
N SER A 89 3.56 5.30 -2.95
CA SER A 89 3.01 5.07 -4.30
C SER A 89 2.91 6.35 -5.12
N GLN A 90 2.77 7.51 -4.46
CA GLN A 90 2.78 8.83 -5.11
C GLN A 90 4.14 9.15 -5.76
N ALA A 91 5.27 8.77 -5.13
CA ALA A 91 6.60 8.99 -5.68
C ALA A 91 6.85 8.17 -6.96
N LEU A 92 6.24 6.98 -7.06
CA LEU A 92 6.31 6.14 -8.24
C LEU A 92 5.51 6.67 -9.43
N ARG A 93 4.46 7.44 -9.15
CA ARG A 93 3.59 8.07 -10.17
C ARG A 93 4.08 9.43 -10.62
N PHE A 94 4.95 10.07 -9.85
CA PHE A 94 5.46 11.40 -10.18
C PHE A 94 6.30 11.39 -11.46
N ARG A 95 6.04 12.35 -12.36
CA ARG A 95 6.82 12.60 -13.57
C ARG A 95 7.08 14.11 -13.65
N PRO A 96 8.35 14.55 -13.66
CA PRO A 96 8.66 15.97 -13.79
C PRO A 96 8.33 16.46 -15.20
N ASN A 97 7.73 17.66 -15.30
CA ASN A 97 7.44 18.30 -16.56
C ASN A 97 8.75 18.62 -17.30
N GLY A 98 8.87 18.20 -18.57
CA GLY A 98 10.03 18.50 -19.42
C GLY A 98 11.10 17.42 -19.52
N VAL A 99 10.98 16.32 -18.78
CA VAL A 99 11.86 15.16 -18.98
C VAL A 99 11.17 14.23 -19.98
N GLY A 100 11.58 14.31 -21.24
CA GLY A 100 10.99 13.59 -22.35
C GLY A 100 11.08 12.07 -22.21
N LEU A 101 10.12 11.40 -22.81
CA LEU A 101 9.84 9.97 -22.99
C LEU A 101 11.03 9.05 -23.40
N ALA A 102 12.27 9.54 -23.42
CA ALA A 102 13.43 8.76 -23.85
C ALA A 102 13.90 7.73 -22.79
N ALA A 103 13.71 8.02 -21.50
CA ALA A 103 14.12 7.09 -20.43
C ALA A 103 13.13 5.91 -20.25
N ASP A 104 11.84 6.13 -20.56
CA ASP A 104 10.83 5.08 -20.42
C ASP A 104 10.89 4.02 -21.53
N ARG A 105 11.39 4.35 -22.72
CA ARG A 105 11.51 3.40 -23.83
C ARG A 105 12.64 2.38 -23.68
N GLN A 106 13.70 2.73 -22.96
CA GLN A 106 14.79 1.78 -22.67
C GLN A 106 14.41 0.78 -21.56
N ASN A 107 13.55 1.18 -20.61
CA ASN A 107 13.10 0.31 -19.53
C ASN A 107 11.93 -0.61 -19.95
N ALA A 108 11.11 -0.20 -20.92
CA ALA A 108 9.97 -1.02 -21.40
C ALA A 108 10.43 -2.31 -22.10
N ASN A 109 11.62 -2.33 -22.71
CA ASN A 109 12.16 -3.52 -23.37
C ASN A 109 12.86 -4.51 -22.39
N GLN A 110 13.10 -4.12 -21.14
CA GLN A 110 13.68 -5.00 -20.10
C GLN A 110 12.63 -5.54 -19.12
N ALA A 111 11.37 -5.16 -19.24
CA ALA A 111 10.29 -5.54 -18.35
C ALA A 111 9.76 -6.99 -18.57
N ALA A 112 10.46 -7.81 -19.35
CA ALA A 112 10.10 -9.23 -19.53
C ALA A 112 10.60 -10.17 -18.43
N SER A 113 11.30 -9.66 -17.41
CA SER A 113 11.71 -10.43 -16.24
C SER A 113 10.93 -9.94 -15.01
N SER A 114 10.31 -10.84 -14.31
CA SER A 114 9.36 -10.85 -13.20
C SER A 114 9.59 -9.94 -11.98
N GLN A 115 10.29 -8.82 -12.12
CA GLN A 115 10.54 -7.86 -11.05
C GLN A 115 10.37 -6.44 -11.60
N ALA A 116 9.34 -5.75 -11.11
CA ALA A 116 9.02 -4.39 -11.57
C ALA A 116 10.17 -3.42 -11.25
N SER A 117 10.83 -2.89 -12.29
CA SER A 117 11.75 -1.77 -12.16
C SER A 117 11.00 -0.46 -12.35
N ALA A 118 11.28 0.53 -11.52
CA ALA A 118 10.68 1.86 -11.60
C ALA A 118 11.73 2.96 -11.42
N THR A 119 11.37 4.17 -11.78
CA THR A 119 12.19 5.36 -11.55
C THR A 119 11.50 6.24 -10.52
N VAL A 120 12.21 6.58 -9.46
CA VAL A 120 11.83 7.60 -8.49
C VAL A 120 12.68 8.85 -8.69
N TRP A 121 12.18 9.98 -8.23
CA TRP A 121 12.82 11.26 -8.39
C TRP A 121 13.24 11.83 -7.06
N LEU A 122 14.53 12.10 -6.90
CA LEU A 122 15.13 12.73 -5.74
C LEU A 122 15.30 14.23 -5.98
N VAL A 123 15.37 15.00 -4.91
CA VAL A 123 15.80 16.40 -4.98
C VAL A 123 17.33 16.39 -5.05
N GLY A 124 17.91 16.83 -6.18
CA GLY A 124 19.35 17.01 -6.32
C GLY A 124 19.85 18.21 -5.51
N GLU A 125 21.16 18.32 -5.31
CA GLU A 125 21.79 19.44 -4.59
C GLU A 125 21.55 20.80 -5.28
N ASP A 126 21.27 20.77 -6.58
CA ASP A 126 20.89 21.92 -7.40
C ASP A 126 19.37 22.19 -7.40
N GLY A 127 18.59 21.50 -6.58
CA GLY A 127 17.13 21.60 -6.50
C GLY A 127 16.40 20.98 -7.71
N ARG A 128 17.11 20.31 -8.62
CA ARG A 128 16.50 19.68 -9.80
C ARG A 128 16.14 18.22 -9.55
N PRO A 129 15.09 17.71 -10.21
CA PRO A 129 14.74 16.30 -10.12
C PRO A 129 15.85 15.40 -10.70
N LYS A 130 16.40 14.51 -9.87
CA LYS A 130 17.39 13.50 -10.28
C LYS A 130 16.74 12.13 -10.34
N PRO A 131 16.72 11.45 -11.51
CA PRO A 131 16.13 10.12 -11.63
C PRO A 131 17.01 9.08 -10.95
N THR A 132 16.38 8.17 -10.23
CA THR A 132 17.04 7.02 -9.59
C THR A 132 16.25 5.77 -9.90
N ALA A 133 16.90 4.79 -10.52
CA ALA A 133 16.28 3.50 -10.81
C ALA A 133 16.18 2.67 -9.52
N VAL A 134 15.05 2.01 -9.34
CA VAL A 134 14.73 1.15 -8.18
C VAL A 134 14.07 -0.13 -8.64
N ARG A 135 14.28 -1.23 -7.89
CA ARG A 135 13.53 -2.47 -8.04
C ARG A 135 12.52 -2.58 -6.94
N LEU A 136 11.28 -2.85 -7.34
CA LEU A 136 10.12 -2.88 -6.47
C LEU A 136 9.79 -4.32 -6.07
N GLY A 137 9.32 -4.47 -4.83
CA GLY A 137 8.81 -5.71 -4.28
C GLY A 137 7.30 -5.68 -4.10
N ALA A 138 6.84 -6.27 -2.98
CA ALA A 138 5.43 -6.27 -2.62
C ALA A 138 4.90 -4.84 -2.47
N SER A 139 3.68 -4.63 -2.92
CA SER A 139 3.00 -3.34 -2.92
C SER A 139 1.72 -3.43 -2.08
N ASP A 140 1.45 -2.38 -1.32
CA ASP A 140 0.16 -2.13 -0.68
C ASP A 140 -0.50 -0.88 -1.29
N ASP A 141 -1.66 -0.45 -0.76
CA ASP A 141 -2.42 0.69 -1.28
C ASP A 141 -1.65 2.01 -1.23
N ASN A 142 -0.72 2.17 -0.30
CA ASN A 142 -0.03 3.42 -0.01
C ASN A 142 1.46 3.41 -0.34
N SER A 143 2.09 2.22 -0.36
CA SER A 143 3.52 2.08 -0.48
C SER A 143 3.93 0.80 -1.21
N THR A 144 5.17 0.77 -1.67
CA THR A 144 5.80 -0.38 -2.31
C THR A 144 7.16 -0.63 -1.68
N ALA A 145 7.46 -1.89 -1.40
CA ALA A 145 8.75 -2.28 -0.84
C ALA A 145 9.88 -2.04 -1.85
N LEU A 146 11.00 -1.51 -1.38
CA LEU A 146 12.22 -1.35 -2.16
C LEU A 146 13.07 -2.61 -2.01
N LEU A 147 13.25 -3.38 -3.08
CA LEU A 147 14.15 -4.54 -3.09
C LEU A 147 15.59 -4.14 -3.36
N GLU A 148 15.80 -3.28 -4.36
CA GLU A 148 17.13 -2.78 -4.74
C GLU A 148 17.03 -1.32 -5.21
N GLY A 149 18.01 -0.51 -4.82
CA GLY A 149 18.11 0.90 -5.21
C GLY A 149 19.08 1.66 -4.32
N ARG A 150 19.62 2.77 -4.84
CA ARG A 150 20.50 3.66 -4.06
C ARG A 150 19.67 4.69 -3.31
N LEU A 151 18.85 4.22 -2.37
CA LEU A 151 18.04 5.06 -1.48
C LEU A 151 18.45 4.79 -0.04
N SER A 152 18.46 5.85 0.76
CA SER A 152 18.72 5.77 2.20
C SER A 152 17.46 6.12 2.98
N GLU A 153 17.34 5.60 4.19
CA GLU A 153 16.25 5.95 5.09
C GLU A 153 16.24 7.46 5.36
N GLY A 154 15.06 8.07 5.36
CA GLY A 154 14.89 9.51 5.53
C GLY A 154 15.17 10.35 4.28
N GLN A 155 15.54 9.76 3.15
CA GLN A 155 15.79 10.49 1.91
C GLN A 155 14.50 11.04 1.32
N GLN A 156 14.52 12.32 0.89
CA GLN A 156 13.34 13.00 0.34
C GLN A 156 13.06 12.59 -1.09
N LEU A 157 11.89 12.02 -1.32
CA LEU A 157 11.37 11.69 -2.64
C LEU A 157 10.40 12.77 -3.12
N ILE A 158 10.46 13.09 -4.41
CA ILE A 158 9.52 14.04 -5.02
C ILE A 158 8.21 13.29 -5.30
N VAL A 159 7.11 13.75 -4.69
CA VAL A 159 5.77 13.18 -4.84
C VAL A 159 4.84 14.07 -5.66
N GLY A 160 5.24 15.32 -5.94
CA GLY A 160 4.43 16.28 -6.69
C GLY A 160 5.13 17.62 -6.83
N VAL A 161 4.53 18.51 -7.63
CA VAL A 161 4.96 19.90 -7.80
C VAL A 161 3.99 20.78 -7.02
N ALA A 162 4.47 21.55 -6.06
CA ALA A 162 3.67 22.58 -5.42
C ALA A 162 3.38 23.69 -6.44
N ASN A 163 2.13 23.82 -6.87
CA ASN A 163 1.69 25.01 -7.61
C ASN A 163 1.63 26.20 -6.66
N SER A 164 2.72 26.93 -6.54
CA SER A 164 2.67 28.28 -6.01
C SER A 164 1.94 29.16 -7.01
N GLN A 165 0.64 29.30 -6.88
CA GLN A 165 -0.06 30.41 -7.51
C GLN A 165 0.55 31.69 -6.94
N LYS A 166 1.37 32.37 -7.75
CA LYS A 166 1.75 33.76 -7.54
C LYS A 166 0.45 34.54 -7.35
N GLN A 167 0.12 34.92 -6.12
CA GLN A 167 -0.89 35.93 -5.86
C GLN A 167 -0.45 37.20 -6.63
N ARG A 168 -1.12 37.51 -7.72
CA ARG A 168 -1.08 38.83 -8.33
C ARG A 168 -1.76 39.76 -7.34
N GLY A 169 -0.95 40.52 -6.58
CA GLY A 169 -1.43 41.60 -5.77
C GLY A 169 -2.06 42.65 -6.69
N TYR A 170 -3.35 42.88 -6.55
CA TYR A 170 -4.03 44.03 -7.12
C TYR A 170 -3.59 45.26 -6.32
N PHE A 171 -2.80 46.14 -6.93
CA PHE A 171 -2.55 47.48 -6.44
C PHE A 171 -3.81 48.29 -6.68
N GLY A 172 -4.61 48.54 -5.65
CA GLY A 172 -5.69 49.47 -5.68
C GLY A 172 -5.16 50.92 -5.67
N LEU A 173 -5.34 51.67 -6.74
CA LEU A 173 -5.13 53.11 -6.77
C LEU A 173 -6.16 53.78 -5.85
N ARG A 174 -5.65 54.49 -4.82
CA ARG A 174 -6.48 55.37 -3.98
C ARG A 174 -6.54 56.73 -4.64
N LEU A 175 -7.70 57.08 -5.23
CA LEU A 175 -8.00 58.45 -5.65
C LEU A 175 -8.42 59.20 -4.41
N GLY A 176 -7.69 60.28 -4.11
CA GLY A 176 -8.01 61.22 -3.09
C GLY A 176 -8.93 62.33 -3.64
N PHE A 177 -9.89 62.70 -2.83
CA PHE A 177 -10.38 64.07 -2.66
C PHE A 177 -10.73 64.19 -1.15
#